data_8a82495ecf06182c6482a862b1871839
#
_entry.id   8a82495ecf06182c6482a862b1871839
#
_cell.length_a   1.000
_cell.length_b   1.000
_cell.length_c   1.000
_cell.angle_alpha   90.00
_cell.angle_beta   90.00
_cell.angle_gamma   90.00
#
_symmetry.space_group_name_H-M   'P 1'
#
loop_
_entity.id
_entity.type
_entity.pdbx_description
1 polymer ?
#
loop_
_entity_poly.entity_id
_entity_poly.type
_entity_poly.pdbx_seq_one_letter_code
_entity_poly.pdbx_strand_id
1 'polypeptide(L)'
;MSDSESDANYFKEVVAEIEAEAQRRSSSGEYPRALLRSLDEEFRRWIPDASLENGVEDTIRSIESAAYVDPAVPINSRSPLGRCVKWTVRRLTYFYHRHVTQQITALGIHITRPLRLLDASLKSVNKRLAALEDRLDVDVSTRSELLSGIAIPASFEDFDGVLSQHFKQVSGRILIGDLPNSRLLKTLRDEGVDAYGVTSSDAPTQEAVDVRHEHLFDHLGDLHNESLGGFILCGIPDQASINEQLRALRLLLLRSKPGAAVAVIVIHSETWTKRLSPVAIDLLHGRPMHAETWSYLLNREGASNIRVVQSSDSSYCLITAILS
;
A
#
# COMPACT_ATOMS: atom_id res chain seq x y z
N MET A 1 -17.61 26.77 -7.74
CA MET A 1 -16.53 25.77 -7.67
C MET A 1 -15.20 26.24 -8.26
N SER A 2 -15.11 27.47 -8.78
CA SER A 2 -13.87 28.01 -9.39
C SER A 2 -12.95 28.80 -8.44
N ASP A 3 -13.44 29.28 -7.29
CA ASP A 3 -12.65 30.13 -6.40
C ASP A 3 -11.65 29.33 -5.53
N SER A 4 -11.99 28.10 -5.11
CA SER A 4 -11.09 27.30 -4.28
C SER A 4 -9.85 26.73 -5.02
N GLU A 5 -9.95 26.50 -6.33
CA GLU A 5 -8.80 26.08 -7.15
C GLU A 5 -7.87 27.27 -7.45
N SER A 6 -8.41 28.46 -7.59
CA SER A 6 -7.66 29.70 -7.75
C SER A 6 -6.83 30.01 -6.49
N ASP A 7 -7.45 29.90 -5.32
CA ASP A 7 -6.77 30.13 -4.03
C ASP A 7 -5.68 29.11 -3.73
N ALA A 8 -5.89 27.83 -4.07
CA ALA A 8 -4.89 26.77 -3.91
C ALA A 8 -3.68 26.94 -4.83
N ASN A 9 -3.89 27.43 -6.05
CA ASN A 9 -2.81 27.74 -6.99
C ASN A 9 -2.05 28.99 -6.57
N TYR A 10 -2.74 30.03 -6.12
CA TYR A 10 -2.11 31.23 -5.58
C TYR A 10 -1.23 30.93 -4.36
N PHE A 11 -1.73 30.08 -3.44
CA PHE A 11 -0.96 29.66 -2.27
C PHE A 11 0.31 28.89 -2.65
N LYS A 12 0.23 27.98 -3.63
CA LYS A 12 1.40 27.26 -4.14
C LYS A 12 2.45 28.19 -4.79
N GLU A 13 1.98 29.20 -5.51
CA GLU A 13 2.86 30.19 -6.16
C GLU A 13 3.57 31.05 -5.12
N VAL A 14 2.88 31.52 -4.08
CA VAL A 14 3.47 32.25 -2.96
C VAL A 14 4.47 31.41 -2.18
N VAL A 15 4.18 30.14 -1.91
CA VAL A 15 5.11 29.22 -1.22
C VAL A 15 6.38 29.03 -2.06
N ALA A 16 6.24 28.79 -3.37
CA ALA A 16 7.38 28.62 -4.27
C ALA A 16 8.25 29.90 -4.36
N GLU A 17 7.63 31.07 -4.33
CA GLU A 17 8.36 32.35 -4.31
C GLU A 17 9.12 32.55 -2.99
N ILE A 18 8.51 32.22 -1.85
CA ILE A 18 9.17 32.27 -0.54
C ILE A 18 10.34 31.29 -0.47
N GLU A 19 10.18 30.07 -0.97
CA GLU A 19 11.26 29.07 -1.00
C GLU A 19 12.42 29.52 -1.91
N ALA A 20 12.13 30.05 -3.09
CA ALA A 20 13.13 30.58 -4.02
C ALA A 20 13.90 31.76 -3.41
N GLU A 21 13.21 32.69 -2.74
CA GLU A 21 13.83 33.84 -2.09
C GLU A 21 14.67 33.41 -0.86
N ALA A 22 14.17 32.44 -0.06
CA ALA A 22 14.93 31.88 1.06
C ALA A 22 16.21 31.18 0.59
N GLN A 23 16.13 30.43 -0.52
CA GLN A 23 17.28 29.76 -1.14
C GLN A 23 18.29 30.77 -1.70
N ARG A 24 17.83 31.85 -2.35
CA ARG A 24 18.65 32.93 -2.84
C ARG A 24 19.40 33.63 -1.72
N ARG A 25 18.74 33.99 -0.63
CA ARG A 25 19.34 34.64 0.55
C ARG A 25 20.29 33.73 1.31
N SER A 26 19.98 32.44 1.38
CA SER A 26 20.86 31.42 1.98
C SER A 26 22.18 31.28 1.18
N SER A 27 22.08 31.26 -0.16
CA SER A 27 23.24 31.11 -1.04
C SER A 27 24.09 32.41 -1.15
N SER A 28 23.46 33.58 -0.99
CA SER A 28 24.17 34.90 -1.04
C SER A 28 24.96 35.22 0.23
N GLY A 29 24.83 34.42 1.31
CA GLY A 29 25.48 34.68 2.59
C GLY A 29 24.89 35.87 3.37
N GLU A 30 23.69 36.32 3.00
CA GLU A 30 22.99 37.46 3.61
C GLU A 30 22.56 37.15 5.06
N TYR A 31 22.44 35.85 5.41
CA TYR A 31 22.22 35.44 6.78
C TYR A 31 23.54 35.15 7.51
N PRO A 32 23.81 35.84 8.63
CA PRO A 32 25.00 35.55 9.44
C PRO A 32 24.99 34.08 9.86
N ARG A 33 26.10 33.38 9.69
CA ARG A 33 26.23 31.96 10.08
C ARG A 33 25.89 31.68 11.54
N ALA A 34 26.07 32.71 12.41
CA ALA A 34 25.67 32.64 13.81
C ALA A 34 24.13 32.56 13.99
N LEU A 35 23.37 33.29 13.17
CA LEU A 35 21.92 33.30 13.18
C LEU A 35 21.36 31.93 12.71
N LEU A 36 21.94 31.40 11.64
CA LEU A 36 21.52 30.07 11.13
C LEU A 36 21.79 28.96 12.15
N ARG A 37 22.93 29.03 12.88
CA ARG A 37 23.21 28.07 13.95
C ARG A 37 22.28 28.22 15.13
N SER A 38 21.96 29.44 15.55
CA SER A 38 21.02 29.66 16.68
C SER A 38 19.59 29.21 16.30
N LEU A 39 19.16 29.41 15.05
CA LEU A 39 17.91 28.91 14.54
C LEU A 39 17.91 27.37 14.49
N ASP A 40 18.99 26.75 14.01
CA ASP A 40 19.13 25.28 13.98
C ASP A 40 19.11 24.68 15.41
N GLU A 41 19.77 25.33 16.38
CA GLU A 41 19.75 24.92 17.77
C GLU A 41 18.37 25.11 18.42
N GLU A 42 17.66 26.18 18.08
CA GLU A 42 16.28 26.38 18.52
C GLU A 42 15.31 25.41 17.86
N PHE A 43 15.41 25.19 16.54
CA PHE A 43 14.60 24.17 15.85
C PHE A 43 14.84 22.78 16.41
N ARG A 44 16.11 22.39 16.71
CA ARG A 44 16.43 21.10 17.36
C ARG A 44 15.87 20.99 18.77
N ARG A 45 15.66 22.08 19.46
CA ARG A 45 14.95 22.08 20.77
C ARG A 45 13.46 21.82 20.63
N TRP A 46 12.85 22.24 19.52
CA TRP A 46 11.42 22.15 19.30
C TRP A 46 11.01 20.94 18.46
N ILE A 47 11.90 20.43 17.64
CA ILE A 47 11.71 19.20 16.87
C ILE A 47 12.53 18.11 17.57
N PRO A 48 11.92 17.20 18.34
CA PRO A 48 12.63 16.05 18.87
C PRO A 48 13.28 15.27 17.73
N ASP A 49 14.56 14.93 17.86
CA ASP A 49 15.24 14.02 16.94
C ASP A 49 14.35 12.79 16.77
N ALA A 50 13.67 12.70 15.65
CA ALA A 50 12.82 11.58 15.30
C ALA A 50 13.71 10.39 14.90
N SER A 51 14.35 9.77 15.87
CA SER A 51 14.64 8.35 15.79
C SER A 51 13.29 7.65 15.92
N LEU A 52 12.79 7.14 14.81
CA LEU A 52 11.42 6.66 14.60
C LEU A 52 10.95 5.58 15.60
N GLU A 53 11.83 5.00 16.40
CA GLU A 53 11.48 3.93 17.34
C GLU A 53 10.98 4.41 18.72
N ASN A 54 11.37 5.62 19.16
CA ASN A 54 10.92 6.17 20.44
C ASN A 54 10.23 7.54 20.32
N GLY A 55 10.12 8.08 19.12
CA GLY A 55 9.76 9.48 18.87
C GLY A 55 8.38 9.91 19.39
N VAL A 56 7.39 9.03 19.37
CA VAL A 56 6.01 9.38 19.81
C VAL A 56 5.96 9.50 21.34
N GLU A 57 6.60 8.59 22.07
CA GLU A 57 6.59 8.58 23.51
C GLU A 57 7.39 9.75 24.10
N ASP A 58 8.54 10.08 23.50
CA ASP A 58 9.34 11.24 23.90
C ASP A 58 8.65 12.55 23.55
N THR A 59 7.93 12.61 22.42
CA THR A 59 7.09 13.76 22.07
C THR A 59 5.95 13.95 23.06
N ILE A 60 5.29 12.87 23.46
CA ILE A 60 4.22 12.92 24.48
C ILE A 60 4.77 13.41 25.82
N ARG A 61 5.95 12.92 26.25
CA ARG A 61 6.62 13.38 27.48
C ARG A 61 7.02 14.85 27.40
N SER A 62 7.51 15.29 26.23
CA SER A 62 7.83 16.70 25.99
C SER A 62 6.61 17.61 26.11
N ILE A 63 5.47 17.19 25.50
CA ILE A 63 4.20 17.91 25.62
C ILE A 63 3.71 17.93 27.08
N GLU A 64 3.83 16.83 27.82
CA GLU A 64 3.47 16.77 29.25
C GLU A 64 4.33 17.71 30.09
N SER A 65 5.64 17.76 29.85
CA SER A 65 6.53 18.68 30.56
C SER A 65 6.27 20.14 30.22
N ALA A 66 5.94 20.44 28.97
CA ALA A 66 5.61 21.79 28.50
C ALA A 66 4.20 22.25 28.95
N ALA A 67 3.28 21.30 29.21
CA ALA A 67 1.95 21.63 29.70
C ALA A 67 1.93 22.12 31.16
N TYR A 68 3.01 21.83 31.91
CA TYR A 68 3.13 22.34 33.29
C TYR A 68 3.71 23.75 33.28
N VAL A 69 2.88 24.74 33.33
CA VAL A 69 3.27 26.16 33.41
C VAL A 69 3.26 26.61 34.88
N ASP A 70 4.45 26.96 35.42
CA ASP A 70 4.52 27.55 36.77
C ASP A 70 4.07 29.02 36.74
N PRO A 71 3.02 29.40 37.48
CA PRO A 71 2.57 30.78 37.54
C PRO A 71 3.51 31.71 38.34
N ALA A 72 4.55 31.14 38.95
CA ALA A 72 5.46 31.93 39.81
C ALA A 72 6.51 32.68 38.97
N VAL A 73 6.25 33.95 38.68
CA VAL A 73 7.24 34.82 38.03
C VAL A 73 8.24 35.36 39.07
N PRO A 74 9.56 35.17 38.92
CA PRO A 74 10.54 35.69 39.88
C PRO A 74 10.57 37.23 39.91
N ILE A 75 10.52 37.80 41.13
CA ILE A 75 10.51 39.24 41.31
C ILE A 75 11.94 39.72 41.63
N ASN A 76 12.78 39.86 40.61
CA ASN A 76 14.08 40.46 40.76
C ASN A 76 14.01 41.95 40.40
N SER A 77 14.18 42.84 41.38
CA SER A 77 14.26 44.28 41.16
C SER A 77 15.38 44.86 42.00
N ARG A 78 16.24 45.72 41.38
CA ARG A 78 17.36 46.37 42.04
C ARG A 78 16.93 47.59 42.92
N SER A 79 15.72 48.10 42.78
CA SER A 79 15.22 49.22 43.55
C SER A 79 14.03 48.87 44.47
N PRO A 80 13.92 49.43 45.66
CA PRO A 80 12.80 49.11 46.60
C PRO A 80 11.42 49.58 46.05
N LEU A 81 11.37 50.74 45.39
CA LEU A 81 10.17 51.26 44.72
C LEU A 81 9.71 50.39 43.58
N GLY A 82 10.65 49.90 42.73
CA GLY A 82 10.33 48.96 41.68
C GLY A 82 9.80 47.60 42.17
N ARG A 83 10.21 47.18 43.38
CA ARG A 83 9.69 45.96 44.03
C ARG A 83 8.24 46.14 44.47
N CYS A 84 7.87 47.29 45.03
CA CYS A 84 6.50 47.57 45.42
C CYS A 84 5.56 47.63 44.22
N VAL A 85 5.95 48.33 43.14
CA VAL A 85 5.15 48.38 41.91
C VAL A 85 4.96 46.99 41.30
N LYS A 86 6.02 46.20 41.19
CA LYS A 86 5.94 44.83 40.68
C LYS A 86 5.07 43.93 41.56
N TRP A 87 5.12 44.08 42.88
CA TRP A 87 4.29 43.33 43.80
C TRP A 87 2.81 43.66 43.63
N THR A 88 2.46 44.94 43.45
CA THR A 88 1.08 45.39 43.27
C THR A 88 0.52 44.89 41.94
N VAL A 89 1.28 45.02 40.84
CA VAL A 89 0.91 44.50 39.53
C VAL A 89 0.74 42.96 39.58
N ARG A 90 1.68 42.27 40.22
CA ARG A 90 1.57 40.81 40.38
C ARG A 90 0.31 40.41 41.16
N ARG A 91 -0.05 41.14 42.22
CA ARG A 91 -1.27 40.85 43.01
C ARG A 91 -2.54 41.07 42.19
N LEU A 92 -2.56 42.09 41.34
CA LEU A 92 -3.68 42.41 40.46
C LEU A 92 -3.83 41.37 39.32
N THR A 93 -2.71 40.94 38.76
CA THR A 93 -2.74 40.00 37.63
C THR A 93 -2.69 38.51 38.04
N TYR A 94 -2.44 38.24 39.35
CA TYR A 94 -2.28 36.87 39.86
C TYR A 94 -3.47 35.96 39.56
N PHE A 95 -4.68 36.47 39.71
CA PHE A 95 -5.90 35.73 39.45
C PHE A 95 -5.99 35.33 37.94
N TYR A 96 -5.68 36.27 37.07
CA TYR A 96 -5.68 36.05 35.62
C TYR A 96 -4.61 35.04 35.21
N HIS A 97 -3.38 35.22 35.70
CA HIS A 97 -2.29 34.26 35.39
C HIS A 97 -2.62 32.85 35.87
N ARG A 98 -3.12 32.71 37.08
CA ARG A 98 -3.55 31.42 37.64
C ARG A 98 -4.62 30.77 36.78
N HIS A 99 -5.60 31.52 36.33
CA HIS A 99 -6.69 31.01 35.51
C HIS A 99 -6.19 30.55 34.14
N VAL A 100 -5.39 31.37 33.47
CA VAL A 100 -4.79 31.03 32.17
C VAL A 100 -3.89 29.77 32.26
N THR A 101 -3.04 29.72 33.28
CA THR A 101 -2.17 28.56 33.55
C THR A 101 -2.98 27.29 33.75
N GLN A 102 -4.07 27.35 34.54
CA GLN A 102 -4.94 26.18 34.73
C GLN A 102 -5.60 25.73 33.43
N GLN A 103 -6.02 26.64 32.54
CA GLN A 103 -6.61 26.29 31.27
C GLN A 103 -5.58 25.67 30.33
N ILE A 104 -4.35 26.20 30.27
CA ILE A 104 -3.27 25.65 29.46
C ILE A 104 -2.90 24.24 29.93
N THR A 105 -2.77 24.04 31.23
CA THR A 105 -2.48 22.71 31.80
C THR A 105 -3.59 21.71 31.50
N ALA A 106 -4.85 22.12 31.64
CA ALA A 106 -6.01 21.29 31.32
C ALA A 106 -6.02 20.92 29.83
N LEU A 107 -5.74 21.88 28.94
CA LEU A 107 -5.64 21.65 27.51
C LEU A 107 -4.53 20.65 27.19
N GLY A 108 -3.35 20.81 27.83
CA GLY A 108 -2.24 19.86 27.68
C GLY A 108 -2.64 18.43 28.04
N ILE A 109 -3.32 18.24 29.17
CA ILE A 109 -3.82 16.91 29.58
C ILE A 109 -4.83 16.35 28.58
N HIS A 110 -5.74 17.20 28.09
CA HIS A 110 -6.76 16.78 27.12
C HIS A 110 -6.17 16.39 25.76
N ILE A 111 -5.04 16.95 25.37
CA ILE A 111 -4.33 16.57 24.14
C ILE A 111 -3.48 15.30 24.35
N THR A 112 -2.78 15.20 25.46
CA THR A 112 -1.87 14.09 25.74
C THR A 112 -2.58 12.75 25.87
N ARG A 113 -3.78 12.76 26.49
CA ARG A 113 -4.57 11.54 26.70
C ARG A 113 -4.96 10.83 25.38
N PRO A 114 -5.56 11.48 24.38
CA PRO A 114 -5.86 10.84 23.11
C PRO A 114 -4.59 10.44 22.34
N LEU A 115 -3.50 11.20 22.45
CA LEU A 115 -2.23 10.83 21.82
C LEU A 115 -1.67 9.51 22.38
N ARG A 116 -1.71 9.31 23.70
CA ARG A 116 -1.33 8.03 24.33
C ARG A 116 -2.23 6.86 23.88
N LEU A 117 -3.53 7.10 23.73
CA LEU A 117 -4.45 6.08 23.26
C LEU A 117 -4.16 5.71 21.78
N LEU A 118 -3.83 6.69 20.95
CA LEU A 118 -3.42 6.46 19.56
C LEU A 118 -2.10 5.68 19.47
N ASP A 119 -1.09 6.04 20.27
CA ASP A 119 0.18 5.32 20.33
C ASP A 119 -0.02 3.85 20.76
N ALA A 120 -0.79 3.61 21.81
CA ALA A 120 -1.12 2.26 22.26
C ALA A 120 -1.88 1.46 21.18
N SER A 121 -2.79 2.11 20.46
CA SER A 121 -3.51 1.50 19.35
C SER A 121 -2.57 1.14 18.19
N LEU A 122 -1.68 2.05 17.78
CA LEU A 122 -0.68 1.81 16.74
C LEU A 122 0.29 0.67 17.11
N LYS A 123 0.80 0.65 18.34
CA LYS A 123 1.63 -0.45 18.84
C LYS A 123 0.90 -1.80 18.79
N SER A 124 -0.40 -1.82 19.13
CA SER A 124 -1.23 -3.02 19.04
C SER A 124 -1.42 -3.49 17.59
N VAL A 125 -1.66 -2.54 16.66
CA VAL A 125 -1.80 -2.85 15.23
C VAL A 125 -0.49 -3.39 14.67
N ASN A 126 0.65 -2.74 14.95
CA ASN A 126 1.96 -3.18 14.50
C ASN A 126 2.31 -4.58 15.03
N LYS A 127 2.00 -4.87 16.30
CA LYS A 127 2.19 -6.19 16.87
C LYS A 127 1.34 -7.26 16.17
N ARG A 128 0.11 -6.93 15.79
CA ARG A 128 -0.76 -7.85 15.03
C ARG A 128 -0.25 -8.03 13.61
N LEU A 129 0.27 -6.98 12.99
CA LEU A 129 0.86 -7.03 11.66
C LEU A 129 2.08 -7.95 11.65
N ALA A 130 3.04 -7.74 12.56
CA ALA A 130 4.22 -8.59 12.70
C ALA A 130 3.85 -10.07 12.95
N ALA A 131 2.84 -10.34 13.78
CA ALA A 131 2.36 -11.69 14.01
C ALA A 131 1.66 -12.32 12.79
N LEU A 132 1.11 -11.50 11.90
CA LEU A 132 0.54 -11.96 10.62
C LEU A 132 1.65 -12.21 9.60
N GLU A 133 2.67 -11.35 9.57
CA GLU A 133 3.86 -11.50 8.72
C GLU A 133 4.62 -12.78 9.07
N ASP A 134 4.90 -13.03 10.36
CA ASP A 134 5.52 -14.29 10.81
C ASP A 134 4.72 -15.53 10.38
N ARG A 135 3.40 -15.44 10.43
CA ARG A 135 2.53 -16.54 9.97
C ARG A 135 2.59 -16.74 8.46
N LEU A 136 2.63 -15.64 7.70
CA LEU A 136 2.74 -15.68 6.25
C LEU A 136 4.08 -16.25 5.79
N ASP A 137 5.18 -15.89 6.43
CA ASP A 137 6.51 -16.39 6.09
C ASP A 137 6.64 -17.91 6.32
N VAL A 138 6.10 -18.42 7.42
CA VAL A 138 6.03 -19.86 7.68
C VAL A 138 5.15 -20.57 6.65
N ASP A 139 4.00 -19.98 6.31
CA ASP A 139 3.09 -20.54 5.30
C ASP A 139 3.73 -20.56 3.90
N VAL A 140 4.45 -19.53 3.50
CA VAL A 140 5.06 -19.44 2.16
C VAL A 140 6.17 -20.49 1.99
N SER A 141 7.05 -20.67 2.97
CA SER A 141 8.14 -21.65 2.88
C SER A 141 7.62 -23.10 2.86
N THR A 142 6.73 -23.43 3.76
CA THR A 142 6.10 -24.77 3.81
C THR A 142 5.28 -25.06 2.57
N ARG A 143 4.55 -24.06 2.07
CA ARG A 143 3.75 -24.16 0.85
C ARG A 143 4.63 -24.37 -0.39
N SER A 144 5.74 -23.65 -0.51
CA SER A 144 6.68 -23.82 -1.63
C SER A 144 7.25 -25.22 -1.70
N GLU A 145 7.62 -25.82 -0.56
CA GLU A 145 8.10 -27.19 -0.47
C GLU A 145 7.03 -28.20 -0.88
N LEU A 146 5.80 -28.04 -0.38
CA LEU A 146 4.68 -28.95 -0.68
C LEU A 146 4.24 -28.85 -2.15
N LEU A 147 4.33 -27.66 -2.75
CA LEU A 147 3.96 -27.41 -4.13
C LEU A 147 5.08 -27.76 -5.13
N SER A 148 6.31 -27.99 -4.68
CA SER A 148 7.43 -28.39 -5.55
C SER A 148 7.16 -29.68 -6.34
N GLY A 149 6.23 -30.52 -5.86
CA GLY A 149 5.76 -31.72 -6.57
C GLY A 149 4.71 -31.47 -7.66
N ILE A 150 4.15 -30.25 -7.73
CA ILE A 150 3.22 -29.86 -8.79
C ILE A 150 4.03 -29.15 -9.88
N ALA A 151 4.47 -29.90 -10.88
CA ALA A 151 5.04 -29.29 -12.05
C ALA A 151 3.93 -28.52 -12.80
N ILE A 152 3.92 -27.18 -12.64
CA ILE A 152 3.13 -26.33 -13.52
C ILE A 152 3.76 -26.47 -14.92
N PRO A 153 3.00 -26.83 -15.95
CA PRO A 153 3.58 -26.95 -17.30
C PRO A 153 4.28 -25.63 -17.67
N ALA A 154 5.49 -25.75 -18.22
CA ALA A 154 6.26 -24.59 -18.63
C ALA A 154 5.58 -23.78 -19.76
N SER A 155 4.57 -24.34 -20.41
CA SER A 155 3.84 -23.70 -21.49
C SER A 155 2.38 -24.11 -21.47
N PHE A 156 1.51 -23.14 -21.78
CA PHE A 156 0.09 -23.38 -22.05
C PHE A 156 -0.15 -23.48 -23.57
N GLU A 157 0.68 -24.29 -24.27
CA GLU A 157 0.72 -24.39 -25.76
C GLU A 157 -0.67 -24.66 -26.36
N ASP A 158 -1.44 -25.52 -25.73
CA ASP A 158 -2.79 -25.87 -26.19
C ASP A 158 -3.73 -24.65 -26.20
N PHE A 159 -3.42 -23.61 -25.44
CA PHE A 159 -4.26 -22.42 -25.30
C PHE A 159 -3.74 -21.22 -26.09
N ASP A 160 -2.51 -21.25 -26.62
CA ASP A 160 -1.87 -20.12 -27.30
C ASP A 160 -2.75 -19.55 -28.41
N GLY A 161 -3.29 -20.39 -29.29
CA GLY A 161 -4.15 -19.96 -30.40
C GLY A 161 -5.49 -19.36 -29.92
N VAL A 162 -6.09 -19.95 -28.86
CA VAL A 162 -7.35 -19.46 -28.30
C VAL A 162 -7.14 -18.13 -27.60
N LEU A 163 -6.07 -17.98 -26.82
CA LEU A 163 -5.72 -16.76 -26.12
C LEU A 163 -5.38 -15.65 -27.12
N SER A 164 -4.54 -15.91 -28.11
CA SER A 164 -4.20 -14.93 -29.14
C SER A 164 -5.44 -14.43 -29.85
N GLN A 165 -6.34 -15.32 -30.27
CA GLN A 165 -7.59 -14.93 -30.92
C GLN A 165 -8.50 -14.11 -29.99
N HIS A 166 -8.58 -14.49 -28.71
CA HIS A 166 -9.42 -13.84 -27.71
C HIS A 166 -8.97 -12.41 -27.41
N PHE A 167 -7.66 -12.18 -27.33
CA PHE A 167 -7.10 -10.86 -26.99
C PHE A 167 -6.75 -9.98 -28.19
N LYS A 168 -6.71 -10.50 -29.41
CA LYS A 168 -6.27 -9.76 -30.62
C LYS A 168 -7.12 -8.54 -30.93
N GLN A 169 -8.39 -8.53 -30.53
CA GLN A 169 -9.32 -7.42 -30.82
C GLN A 169 -9.52 -6.47 -29.64
N VAL A 170 -8.82 -6.70 -28.55
CA VAL A 170 -8.98 -5.94 -27.31
C VAL A 170 -8.14 -4.67 -27.37
N SER A 171 -8.74 -3.54 -27.09
CA SER A 171 -8.03 -2.27 -26.97
C SER A 171 -7.51 -2.06 -25.56
N GLY A 172 -6.20 -1.85 -25.43
CA GLY A 172 -5.54 -1.57 -24.16
C GLY A 172 -4.65 -2.71 -23.70
N ARG A 173 -3.95 -2.49 -22.61
CA ARG A 173 -2.89 -3.36 -22.11
C ARG A 173 -3.45 -4.57 -21.39
N ILE A 174 -2.89 -5.75 -21.63
CA ILE A 174 -3.31 -7.01 -21.04
C ILE A 174 -2.33 -7.39 -19.92
N LEU A 175 -2.87 -7.64 -18.72
CA LEU A 175 -2.10 -8.13 -17.58
C LEU A 175 -2.10 -9.67 -17.56
N ILE A 176 -0.92 -10.30 -17.44
CA ILE A 176 -0.80 -11.71 -17.11
C ILE A 176 -0.38 -11.81 -15.65
N GLY A 177 -1.31 -12.22 -14.80
CA GLY A 177 -1.10 -12.32 -13.35
C GLY A 177 -0.52 -13.67 -12.95
N ASP A 178 0.52 -13.65 -12.11
CA ASP A 178 1.26 -14.79 -11.59
C ASP A 178 1.85 -15.67 -12.72
N LEU A 179 2.57 -14.99 -13.63
CA LEU A 179 3.14 -15.58 -14.83
C LEU A 179 4.13 -16.70 -14.47
N PRO A 180 3.86 -17.97 -14.85
CA PRO A 180 4.75 -19.09 -14.52
C PRO A 180 6.05 -19.09 -15.34
N ASN A 181 6.02 -18.56 -16.57
CA ASN A 181 7.18 -18.40 -17.45
C ASN A 181 6.92 -17.32 -18.50
N SER A 182 7.99 -16.84 -19.15
CA SER A 182 7.91 -15.76 -20.16
C SER A 182 7.35 -16.19 -21.52
N ARG A 183 7.12 -17.48 -21.77
CA ARG A 183 6.73 -17.98 -23.08
C ARG A 183 5.34 -17.49 -23.50
N LEU A 184 4.32 -17.65 -22.65
CA LEU A 184 2.97 -17.17 -22.92
C LEU A 184 2.95 -15.69 -23.28
N LEU A 185 3.65 -14.87 -22.50
CA LEU A 185 3.77 -13.44 -22.73
C LEU A 185 4.43 -13.16 -24.10
N LYS A 186 5.50 -13.88 -24.41
CA LYS A 186 6.19 -13.73 -25.71
C LYS A 186 5.26 -14.10 -26.87
N THR A 187 4.57 -15.24 -26.81
CA THR A 187 3.62 -15.68 -27.84
C THR A 187 2.55 -14.63 -28.12
N LEU A 188 1.94 -14.07 -27.05
CA LEU A 188 0.92 -13.03 -27.21
C LEU A 188 1.48 -11.76 -27.86
N ARG A 189 2.69 -11.35 -27.49
CA ARG A 189 3.34 -10.15 -28.07
C ARG A 189 3.74 -10.36 -29.52
N ASP A 190 4.24 -11.54 -29.87
CA ASP A 190 4.57 -11.91 -31.26
C ASP A 190 3.32 -11.86 -32.16
N GLU A 191 2.13 -12.14 -31.60
CA GLU A 191 0.83 -11.99 -32.28
C GLU A 191 0.26 -10.54 -32.24
N GLY A 192 1.02 -9.59 -31.69
CA GLY A 192 0.66 -8.17 -31.69
C GLY A 192 -0.23 -7.74 -30.51
N VAL A 193 -0.38 -8.56 -29.47
CA VAL A 193 -1.12 -8.21 -28.24
C VAL A 193 -0.21 -7.40 -27.32
N ASP A 194 -0.65 -6.23 -26.87
CA ASP A 194 0.08 -5.42 -25.88
C ASP A 194 -0.12 -6.02 -24.47
N ALA A 195 0.71 -7.01 -24.15
CA ALA A 195 0.66 -7.73 -22.88
C ALA A 195 1.93 -7.51 -22.03
N TYR A 196 1.78 -7.59 -20.71
CA TYR A 196 2.86 -7.63 -19.74
C TYR A 196 2.56 -8.64 -18.62
N GLY A 197 3.62 -9.12 -17.99
CA GLY A 197 3.51 -10.11 -16.91
C GLY A 197 3.80 -9.53 -15.54
N VAL A 198 3.21 -10.12 -14.51
CA VAL A 198 3.55 -9.92 -13.10
C VAL A 198 3.81 -11.27 -12.47
N THR A 199 4.90 -11.42 -11.75
CA THR A 199 5.28 -12.66 -11.06
C THR A 199 6.03 -12.37 -9.78
N SER A 200 5.74 -13.11 -8.73
CA SER A 200 6.52 -13.12 -7.49
C SER A 200 7.73 -14.08 -7.53
N SER A 201 7.87 -14.84 -8.62
CA SER A 201 8.96 -15.80 -8.80
C SER A 201 10.26 -15.10 -9.22
N ASP A 202 11.37 -15.46 -8.56
CA ASP A 202 12.73 -15.05 -8.94
C ASP A 202 13.29 -15.83 -10.14
N ALA A 203 12.46 -16.60 -10.82
CA ALA A 203 12.89 -17.35 -12.01
C ALA A 203 13.41 -16.37 -13.08
N PRO A 204 14.56 -16.66 -13.72
CA PRO A 204 15.15 -15.78 -14.71
C PRO A 204 14.19 -15.62 -15.89
N THR A 205 13.57 -14.45 -15.99
CA THR A 205 12.82 -14.04 -17.16
C THR A 205 13.79 -13.53 -18.22
N GLN A 206 13.56 -13.88 -19.47
CA GLN A 206 14.38 -13.36 -20.57
C GLN A 206 14.27 -11.83 -20.62
N GLU A 207 15.38 -11.11 -20.63
CA GLU A 207 15.51 -9.65 -20.56
C GLU A 207 14.68 -8.84 -21.59
N ALA A 208 14.14 -9.49 -22.61
CA ALA A 208 13.41 -8.84 -23.70
C ALA A 208 11.88 -8.73 -23.45
N VAL A 209 11.37 -9.10 -22.28
CA VAL A 209 9.94 -9.21 -22.02
C VAL A 209 9.56 -8.31 -20.86
N ASP A 210 8.48 -7.54 -21.00
CA ASP A 210 7.96 -6.66 -19.95
C ASP A 210 7.33 -7.49 -18.82
N VAL A 211 8.15 -7.91 -17.87
CA VAL A 211 7.75 -8.65 -16.66
C VAL A 211 8.12 -7.84 -15.43
N ARG A 212 7.18 -7.70 -14.52
CA ARG A 212 7.37 -7.05 -13.22
C ARG A 212 7.51 -8.11 -12.15
N HIS A 213 8.63 -8.02 -11.41
CA HIS A 213 8.91 -8.92 -10.30
C HIS A 213 8.35 -8.31 -9.01
N GLU A 214 7.06 -8.53 -8.79
CA GLU A 214 6.34 -8.05 -7.61
C GLU A 214 5.13 -8.95 -7.32
N HIS A 215 4.57 -8.83 -6.13
CA HIS A 215 3.37 -9.59 -5.78
C HIS A 215 2.14 -9.04 -6.53
N LEU A 216 1.31 -9.92 -7.10
CA LEU A 216 0.16 -9.51 -7.92
C LEU A 216 -0.79 -8.57 -7.17
N PHE A 217 -1.03 -8.77 -5.88
CA PHE A 217 -1.93 -7.91 -5.10
C PHE A 217 -1.39 -6.51 -4.88
N ASP A 218 -0.07 -6.34 -4.75
CA ASP A 218 0.58 -5.04 -4.62
C ASP A 218 0.48 -4.30 -5.94
N HIS A 219 0.82 -4.99 -7.04
CA HIS A 219 0.66 -4.45 -8.39
C HIS A 219 -0.77 -3.97 -8.66
N LEU A 220 -1.78 -4.79 -8.34
CA LEU A 220 -3.20 -4.41 -8.52
C LEU A 220 -3.62 -3.26 -7.61
N GLY A 221 -2.96 -3.10 -6.45
CA GLY A 221 -3.17 -1.97 -5.55
C GLY A 221 -2.79 -0.64 -6.20
N ASP A 222 -1.67 -0.62 -6.94
CA ASP A 222 -1.11 0.58 -7.57
C ASP A 222 -1.77 0.96 -8.90
N LEU A 223 -2.51 0.03 -9.52
CA LEU A 223 -3.22 0.31 -10.78
C LEU A 223 -4.44 1.19 -10.57
N HIS A 224 -4.68 2.08 -11.52
CA HIS A 224 -5.93 2.83 -11.59
C HIS A 224 -7.11 1.95 -12.03
N ASN A 225 -8.31 2.31 -11.60
CA ASN A 225 -9.53 1.64 -12.07
C ASN A 225 -9.65 1.80 -13.59
N GLU A 226 -10.22 0.80 -14.25
CA GLU A 226 -10.46 0.80 -15.70
C GLU A 226 -9.19 1.05 -16.54
N SER A 227 -8.01 0.63 -16.04
CA SER A 227 -6.75 0.81 -16.76
C SER A 227 -6.41 -0.36 -17.70
N LEU A 228 -6.92 -1.57 -17.40
CA LEU A 228 -6.62 -2.78 -18.16
C LEU A 228 -7.61 -2.99 -19.31
N GLY A 229 -7.10 -3.35 -20.49
CA GLY A 229 -7.90 -3.86 -21.60
C GLY A 229 -8.34 -5.30 -21.41
N GLY A 230 -7.67 -6.04 -20.54
CA GLY A 230 -7.99 -7.41 -20.17
C GLY A 230 -6.97 -8.03 -19.24
N PHE A 231 -7.22 -9.27 -18.82
CA PHE A 231 -6.27 -10.00 -18.00
C PHE A 231 -6.30 -11.51 -18.26
N ILE A 232 -5.17 -12.15 -17.98
CA ILE A 232 -5.01 -13.59 -17.91
C ILE A 232 -4.56 -13.91 -16.48
N LEU A 233 -5.34 -14.69 -15.77
CA LEU A 233 -5.01 -15.15 -14.42
C LEU A 233 -4.56 -16.60 -14.47
N CYS A 234 -3.32 -16.85 -14.08
CA CYS A 234 -2.71 -18.17 -13.97
C CYS A 234 -1.91 -18.28 -12.66
N GLY A 235 -1.58 -19.47 -12.21
CA GLY A 235 -0.87 -19.70 -10.95
C GLY A 235 -1.77 -19.57 -9.71
N ILE A 236 -2.23 -18.36 -9.39
CA ILE A 236 -3.16 -18.11 -8.27
C ILE A 236 -4.39 -19.05 -8.29
N PRO A 237 -5.07 -19.32 -9.43
CA PRO A 237 -6.19 -20.25 -9.44
C PRO A 237 -5.88 -21.64 -8.95
N ASP A 238 -4.63 -22.07 -9.03
CA ASP A 238 -4.20 -23.43 -8.68
C ASP A 238 -3.72 -23.56 -7.23
N GLN A 239 -3.21 -22.48 -6.65
CA GLN A 239 -2.44 -22.54 -5.41
C GLN A 239 -3.02 -21.71 -4.28
N ALA A 240 -3.71 -20.62 -4.60
CA ALA A 240 -4.21 -19.68 -3.61
C ALA A 240 -5.46 -20.21 -2.88
N SER A 241 -5.71 -19.71 -1.68
CA SER A 241 -6.96 -19.94 -0.99
C SER A 241 -8.15 -19.41 -1.80
N ILE A 242 -9.34 -19.94 -1.58
CA ILE A 242 -10.55 -19.49 -2.26
C ILE A 242 -10.78 -17.98 -2.04
N ASN A 243 -10.48 -17.46 -0.84
CA ASN A 243 -10.60 -16.05 -0.53
C ASN A 243 -9.65 -15.19 -1.34
N GLU A 244 -8.40 -15.63 -1.51
CA GLU A 244 -7.41 -14.94 -2.35
C GLU A 244 -7.79 -14.99 -3.83
N GLN A 245 -8.26 -16.12 -4.33
CA GLN A 245 -8.76 -16.24 -5.70
C GLN A 245 -9.93 -15.29 -5.96
N LEU A 246 -10.89 -15.19 -5.05
CA LEU A 246 -12.02 -14.25 -5.12
C LEU A 246 -11.55 -12.80 -5.02
N ARG A 247 -10.58 -12.52 -4.17
CA ARG A 247 -9.97 -11.17 -4.04
C ARG A 247 -9.25 -10.77 -5.31
N ALA A 248 -8.44 -11.67 -5.90
CA ALA A 248 -7.75 -11.42 -7.14
C ALA A 248 -8.74 -11.12 -8.27
N LEU A 249 -9.79 -11.94 -8.42
CA LEU A 249 -10.84 -11.72 -9.41
C LEU A 249 -11.49 -10.34 -9.24
N ARG A 250 -11.93 -9.97 -8.05
CA ARG A 250 -12.58 -8.67 -7.78
C ARG A 250 -11.68 -7.49 -8.09
N LEU A 251 -10.39 -7.56 -7.70
CA LEU A 251 -9.45 -6.50 -7.99
C LEU A 251 -9.19 -6.38 -9.50
N LEU A 252 -9.00 -7.50 -10.20
CA LEU A 252 -8.81 -7.52 -11.65
C LEU A 252 -10.02 -6.93 -12.38
N LEU A 253 -11.24 -7.31 -11.98
CA LEU A 253 -12.47 -6.75 -12.55
C LEU A 253 -12.55 -5.23 -12.32
N LEU A 254 -12.22 -4.75 -11.12
CA LEU A 254 -12.22 -3.32 -10.81
C LEU A 254 -11.19 -2.53 -11.63
N ARG A 255 -10.06 -3.15 -11.98
CA ARG A 255 -9.01 -2.52 -12.80
C ARG A 255 -9.25 -2.64 -14.30
N SER A 256 -10.19 -3.48 -14.72
CA SER A 256 -10.52 -3.72 -16.13
C SER A 256 -11.55 -2.75 -16.66
N LYS A 257 -11.42 -2.38 -17.92
CA LYS A 257 -12.39 -1.55 -18.63
C LYS A 257 -13.67 -2.34 -18.96
N PRO A 258 -14.82 -1.68 -19.16
CA PRO A 258 -15.95 -2.30 -19.85
C PRO A 258 -15.51 -2.84 -21.22
N GLY A 259 -15.95 -4.03 -21.58
CA GLY A 259 -15.51 -4.72 -22.80
C GLY A 259 -14.15 -5.43 -22.70
N ALA A 260 -13.51 -5.43 -21.54
CA ALA A 260 -12.23 -6.11 -21.33
C ALA A 260 -12.35 -7.63 -21.53
N ALA A 261 -11.33 -8.23 -22.14
CA ALA A 261 -11.23 -9.68 -22.27
C ALA A 261 -10.65 -10.30 -21.00
N VAL A 262 -11.21 -11.40 -20.58
CA VAL A 262 -10.83 -12.14 -19.38
C VAL A 262 -10.45 -13.57 -19.77
N ALA A 263 -9.34 -14.05 -19.21
CA ALA A 263 -8.98 -15.46 -19.26
C ALA A 263 -8.52 -15.94 -17.88
N VAL A 264 -8.93 -17.14 -17.50
CA VAL A 264 -8.48 -17.82 -16.28
C VAL A 264 -8.00 -19.23 -16.69
N ILE A 265 -6.76 -19.55 -16.34
CA ILE A 265 -6.19 -20.87 -16.55
C ILE A 265 -6.12 -21.55 -15.19
N VAL A 266 -6.73 -22.71 -15.07
CA VAL A 266 -6.81 -23.46 -13.83
C VAL A 266 -6.56 -24.96 -14.08
N ILE A 267 -5.80 -25.60 -13.18
CA ILE A 267 -5.60 -27.05 -13.22
C ILE A 267 -6.94 -27.76 -12.93
N HIS A 268 -7.18 -28.84 -13.64
CA HIS A 268 -8.37 -29.65 -13.37
C HIS A 268 -8.28 -30.29 -11.98
N SER A 269 -9.35 -30.21 -11.19
CA SER A 269 -9.35 -30.62 -9.79
C SER A 269 -8.95 -32.08 -9.56
N GLU A 270 -9.32 -32.97 -10.49
CA GLU A 270 -8.90 -34.39 -10.42
C GLU A 270 -7.40 -34.55 -10.68
N THR A 271 -6.86 -33.80 -11.62
CA THR A 271 -5.41 -33.81 -11.93
C THR A 271 -4.62 -33.27 -10.76
N TRP A 272 -5.09 -32.19 -10.15
CA TRP A 272 -4.48 -31.61 -8.96
C TRP A 272 -4.45 -32.62 -7.81
N THR A 273 -5.57 -33.26 -7.51
CA THR A 273 -5.67 -34.29 -6.47
C THR A 273 -4.78 -35.51 -6.74
N LYS A 274 -4.63 -35.93 -8.00
CA LYS A 274 -3.77 -37.05 -8.39
C LYS A 274 -2.29 -36.75 -8.28
N ARG A 275 -1.88 -35.48 -8.46
CA ARG A 275 -0.47 -35.05 -8.40
C ARG A 275 0.04 -34.81 -7.00
N LEU A 276 -0.85 -34.54 -6.04
CA LEU A 276 -0.49 -34.28 -4.65
C LEU A 276 -0.59 -35.55 -3.78
N SER A 277 0.29 -35.64 -2.80
CA SER A 277 0.12 -36.60 -1.73
C SER A 277 -1.09 -36.24 -0.85
N PRO A 278 -1.77 -37.22 -0.21
CA PRO A 278 -2.87 -36.92 0.72
C PRO A 278 -2.44 -35.91 1.81
N VAL A 279 -1.22 -36.03 2.32
CA VAL A 279 -0.69 -35.11 3.35
C VAL A 279 -0.57 -33.68 2.80
N ALA A 280 -0.10 -33.53 1.57
CA ALA A 280 0.00 -32.21 0.95
C ALA A 280 -1.39 -31.60 0.73
N ILE A 281 -2.38 -32.38 0.32
CA ILE A 281 -3.77 -31.92 0.14
C ILE A 281 -4.35 -31.38 1.45
N ASP A 282 -4.09 -32.06 2.57
CA ASP A 282 -4.62 -31.67 3.89
C ASP A 282 -3.93 -30.42 4.46
N LEU A 283 -2.65 -30.20 4.12
CA LEU A 283 -1.86 -29.08 4.64
C LEU A 283 -1.89 -27.83 3.75
N LEU A 284 -2.32 -27.95 2.49
CA LEU A 284 -2.40 -26.80 1.60
C LEU A 284 -3.61 -25.93 1.92
N HIS A 285 -3.38 -24.62 2.06
CA HIS A 285 -4.46 -23.65 2.30
C HIS A 285 -5.33 -23.38 1.08
N GLY A 286 -4.81 -23.68 -0.11
CA GLY A 286 -5.47 -23.40 -1.38
C GLY A 286 -5.75 -24.66 -2.18
N ARG A 287 -6.73 -24.56 -3.04
CA ARG A 287 -7.09 -25.58 -4.02
C ARG A 287 -7.66 -24.92 -5.27
N PRO A 288 -7.53 -25.54 -6.45
CA PRO A 288 -8.18 -25.04 -7.66
C PRO A 288 -9.71 -25.08 -7.50
N MET A 289 -10.35 -24.01 -7.92
CA MET A 289 -11.80 -24.02 -8.11
C MET A 289 -12.13 -24.69 -9.44
N HIS A 290 -13.28 -25.37 -9.50
CA HIS A 290 -13.77 -25.95 -10.75
C HIS A 290 -14.02 -24.88 -11.82
N ALA A 291 -13.85 -25.22 -13.08
CA ALA A 291 -14.09 -24.32 -14.22
C ALA A 291 -15.53 -23.76 -14.21
N GLU A 292 -16.50 -24.58 -13.77
CA GLU A 292 -17.89 -24.16 -13.60
C GLU A 292 -18.06 -23.08 -12.53
N THR A 293 -17.26 -23.15 -11.45
CA THR A 293 -17.27 -22.12 -10.40
C THR A 293 -16.74 -20.79 -10.94
N TRP A 294 -15.64 -20.83 -11.69
CA TRP A 294 -15.10 -19.65 -12.36
C TRP A 294 -16.10 -19.04 -13.35
N SER A 295 -16.74 -19.89 -14.15
CA SER A 295 -17.78 -19.48 -15.10
C SER A 295 -18.98 -18.84 -14.40
N TYR A 296 -19.43 -19.43 -13.28
CA TYR A 296 -20.48 -18.85 -12.46
C TYR A 296 -20.09 -17.48 -11.86
N LEU A 297 -18.89 -17.35 -11.33
CA LEU A 297 -18.40 -16.10 -10.75
C LEU A 297 -18.32 -14.99 -11.82
N LEU A 298 -17.72 -15.29 -12.96
CA LEU A 298 -17.63 -14.34 -14.09
C LEU A 298 -19.02 -13.91 -14.57
N ASN A 299 -19.95 -14.84 -14.73
CA ASN A 299 -21.31 -14.52 -15.13
C ASN A 299 -22.04 -13.64 -14.10
N ARG A 300 -21.84 -13.90 -12.81
CA ARG A 300 -22.41 -13.11 -11.73
C ARG A 300 -21.89 -11.66 -11.72
N GLU A 301 -20.63 -11.46 -12.09
CA GLU A 301 -20.01 -10.13 -12.20
C GLU A 301 -20.29 -9.47 -13.58
N GLY A 302 -21.23 -10.01 -14.36
CA GLY A 302 -21.69 -9.41 -15.61
C GLY A 302 -20.89 -9.77 -16.86
N ALA A 303 -19.95 -10.73 -16.76
CA ALA A 303 -19.24 -11.17 -17.95
C ALA A 303 -20.13 -11.98 -18.90
N SER A 304 -19.91 -11.81 -20.18
CA SER A 304 -20.59 -12.48 -21.28
C SER A 304 -19.66 -13.37 -22.10
N ASN A 305 -20.20 -14.11 -23.05
CA ASN A 305 -19.44 -14.97 -23.96
C ASN A 305 -18.48 -15.95 -23.26
N ILE A 306 -18.92 -16.50 -22.10
CA ILE A 306 -18.11 -17.42 -21.32
C ILE A 306 -17.94 -18.72 -22.10
N ARG A 307 -16.69 -19.14 -22.28
CA ARG A 307 -16.30 -20.41 -22.92
C ARG A 307 -15.30 -21.12 -22.05
N VAL A 308 -15.40 -22.45 -21.98
CA VAL A 308 -14.46 -23.32 -21.29
C VAL A 308 -13.82 -24.22 -22.31
N VAL A 309 -12.49 -24.25 -22.34
CA VAL A 309 -11.66 -25.09 -23.22
C VAL A 309 -10.77 -25.94 -22.33
N GLN A 310 -10.68 -27.23 -22.62
CA GLN A 310 -9.76 -28.14 -21.92
C GLN A 310 -8.47 -28.32 -22.72
N SER A 311 -7.36 -28.52 -22.00
CA SER A 311 -6.10 -28.93 -22.65
C SER A 311 -6.22 -30.32 -23.24
N SER A 312 -5.35 -30.66 -24.20
CA SER A 312 -5.35 -31.95 -24.89
C SER A 312 -5.20 -33.14 -23.97
N ASP A 313 -4.48 -32.97 -22.86
CA ASP A 313 -4.30 -33.97 -21.80
C ASP A 313 -5.35 -33.89 -20.69
N SER A 314 -6.32 -33.01 -20.82
CA SER A 314 -7.35 -32.70 -19.82
C SER A 314 -6.79 -32.29 -18.44
N SER A 315 -5.54 -31.86 -18.37
CA SER A 315 -4.91 -31.41 -17.11
C SER A 315 -5.33 -30.02 -16.71
N TYR A 316 -5.62 -29.15 -17.69
CA TYR A 316 -5.95 -27.73 -17.47
C TYR A 316 -7.25 -27.35 -18.17
N CYS A 317 -7.89 -26.36 -17.61
CA CYS A 317 -9.05 -25.68 -18.20
C CYS A 317 -8.71 -24.20 -18.43
N LEU A 318 -9.04 -23.68 -19.58
CA LEU A 318 -9.04 -22.25 -19.90
C LEU A 318 -10.49 -21.76 -19.93
N ILE A 319 -10.79 -20.77 -19.12
CA ILE A 319 -12.06 -20.08 -19.10
C ILE A 319 -11.85 -18.71 -19.72
N THR A 320 -12.58 -18.37 -20.79
CA THR A 320 -12.56 -17.03 -21.43
C THR A 320 -13.88 -16.34 -21.30
N ALA A 321 -13.89 -15.01 -21.18
CA ALA A 321 -15.10 -14.21 -21.06
C ALA A 321 -14.83 -12.76 -21.51
N ILE A 322 -15.89 -12.00 -21.75
CA ILE A 322 -15.85 -10.56 -22.03
C ILE A 322 -16.65 -9.84 -20.94
N LEU A 323 -16.09 -8.81 -20.34
CA LEU A 323 -16.78 -7.96 -19.37
C LEU A 323 -17.81 -7.07 -20.09
N SER A 324 -18.96 -6.86 -19.47
CA SER A 324 -20.00 -6.01 -20.03
C SER A 324 -19.82 -4.54 -19.69
#